data_868abd5cedc71afcd6154f7a1b02da5a
#
_entry.id   868abd5cedc71afcd6154f7a1b02da5a
#
_cell.length_a   1.000
_cell.length_b   1.000
_cell.length_c   1.000
_cell.angle_alpha   90.00
_cell.angle_beta   90.00
_cell.angle_gamma   90.00
#
_symmetry.space_group_name_H-M   'P 1'
#
loop_
_entity.id
_entity.type
_entity.pdbx_description
1 polymer ?
#
loop_
_entity_poly.entity_id
_entity_poly.type
_entity_poly.pdbx_seq_one_letter_code
_entity_poly.pdbx_strand_id
1 'polypeptide(L)'
;MEKKNMRTKFQKGIVAFAIIFFLVIGGLTYLSTKIDALLYPTVTVATTNTGYLIDDDDDTYYDPQGGNTLIPTSSVHNGEVYYVTKNTDGNYIVAKKPVDILKQNGLYTEITREAVGFLAIVDSDKDLKIGEQVLVKADVLW
;
A
#
# COMPACT_ATOMS: atom_id res chain seq x y z
N MET A 1 14.23 -58.16 24.42
CA MET A 1 13.27 -57.10 24.86
C MET A 1 13.84 -55.69 24.81
N GLU A 2 15.09 -55.47 25.14
CA GLU A 2 15.72 -54.13 25.14
C GLU A 2 15.78 -53.43 23.76
N LYS A 3 16.11 -54.15 22.70
CA LYS A 3 16.21 -53.56 21.34
C LYS A 3 14.89 -52.97 20.79
N LYS A 4 13.76 -53.54 21.20
CA LYS A 4 12.43 -53.08 20.76
C LYS A 4 12.02 -51.80 21.47
N ASN A 5 12.44 -51.62 22.72
CA ASN A 5 12.19 -50.46 23.53
C ASN A 5 13.04 -49.23 23.11
N MET A 6 14.25 -49.50 22.63
CA MET A 6 15.17 -48.44 22.15
C MET A 6 14.71 -47.89 20.79
N ARG A 7 14.21 -48.75 19.89
CA ARG A 7 13.63 -48.31 18.59
C ARG A 7 12.40 -47.41 18.77
N THR A 8 11.51 -47.75 19.70
CA THR A 8 10.30 -46.94 19.98
C THR A 8 10.62 -45.59 20.64
N LYS A 9 11.64 -45.54 21.50
CA LYS A 9 12.11 -44.28 22.09
C LYS A 9 12.75 -43.38 21.05
N PHE A 10 13.56 -43.96 20.17
CA PHE A 10 14.21 -43.21 19.06
C PHE A 10 13.19 -42.68 18.05
N GLN A 11 12.19 -43.49 17.66
CA GLN A 11 11.09 -43.06 16.79
C GLN A 11 10.26 -41.92 17.41
N LYS A 12 9.94 -41.99 18.70
CA LYS A 12 9.24 -40.89 19.41
C LYS A 12 10.06 -39.62 19.45
N GLY A 13 11.39 -39.75 19.62
CA GLY A 13 12.30 -38.60 19.57
C GLY A 13 12.33 -37.90 18.22
N ILE A 14 12.40 -38.69 17.13
CA ILE A 14 12.37 -38.13 15.76
C ILE A 14 11.06 -37.44 15.46
N VAL A 15 9.94 -38.03 15.84
CA VAL A 15 8.61 -37.40 15.65
C VAL A 15 8.49 -36.12 16.44
N ALA A 16 8.90 -36.11 17.72
CA ALA A 16 8.88 -34.90 18.53
C ALA A 16 9.77 -33.78 17.94
N PHE A 17 10.97 -34.14 17.46
CA PHE A 17 11.88 -33.19 16.80
C PHE A 17 11.26 -32.64 15.52
N ALA A 18 10.63 -33.46 14.69
CA ALA A 18 9.96 -33.03 13.47
C ALA A 18 8.83 -32.05 13.78
N ILE A 19 8.01 -32.32 14.79
CA ILE A 19 6.91 -31.43 15.19
C ILE A 19 7.47 -30.08 15.66
N ILE A 20 8.50 -30.05 16.50
CA ILE A 20 9.12 -28.82 16.99
C ILE A 20 9.71 -28.04 15.80
N PHE A 21 10.40 -28.72 14.88
CA PHE A 21 10.99 -28.12 13.69
C PHE A 21 9.94 -27.43 12.80
N PHE A 22 8.81 -28.12 12.54
CA PHE A 22 7.71 -27.54 11.77
C PHE A 22 7.04 -26.35 12.50
N LEU A 23 6.92 -26.38 13.82
CA LEU A 23 6.41 -25.27 14.59
C LEU A 23 7.33 -24.05 14.54
N VAL A 24 8.65 -24.27 14.59
CA VAL A 24 9.64 -23.19 14.48
C VAL A 24 9.62 -22.58 13.09
N ILE A 25 9.62 -23.40 12.03
CA ILE A 25 9.56 -22.90 10.65
C ILE A 25 8.23 -22.14 10.42
N GLY A 26 7.10 -22.74 10.81
CA GLY A 26 5.80 -22.08 10.69
C GLY A 26 5.72 -20.77 11.46
N GLY A 27 6.28 -20.72 12.66
CA GLY A 27 6.38 -19.51 13.47
C GLY A 27 7.26 -18.43 12.82
N LEU A 28 8.42 -18.81 12.29
CA LEU A 28 9.31 -17.89 11.59
C LEU A 28 8.68 -17.34 10.30
N THR A 29 7.98 -18.18 9.55
CA THR A 29 7.26 -17.75 8.34
C THR A 29 6.15 -16.77 8.69
N TYR A 30 5.37 -17.05 9.74
CA TYR A 30 4.33 -16.13 10.21
C TYR A 30 4.91 -14.80 10.68
N LEU A 31 6.01 -14.81 11.44
CA LEU A 31 6.71 -13.60 11.88
C LEU A 31 7.23 -12.81 10.68
N SER A 32 7.83 -13.47 9.69
CA SER A 32 8.35 -12.81 8.49
C SER A 32 7.26 -12.02 7.75
N THR A 33 6.05 -12.57 7.63
CA THR A 33 4.93 -11.85 6.98
C THR A 33 4.40 -10.66 7.79
N LYS A 34 4.67 -10.61 9.11
CA LYS A 34 4.24 -9.50 9.98
C LYS A 34 5.29 -8.43 10.19
N ILE A 35 6.57 -8.76 10.00
CA ILE A 35 7.67 -7.83 10.20
C ILE A 35 7.57 -6.66 9.21
N ASP A 36 7.23 -6.90 7.95
CA ASP A 36 7.10 -5.84 6.96
C ASP A 36 6.01 -4.83 7.33
N ALA A 37 4.87 -5.30 7.83
CA ALA A 37 3.79 -4.43 8.32
C ALA A 37 4.14 -3.64 9.58
N LEU A 38 5.12 -4.12 10.39
CA LEU A 38 5.62 -3.41 11.56
C LEU A 38 6.69 -2.36 11.18
N LEU A 39 7.51 -2.66 10.18
CA LEU A 39 8.62 -1.83 9.74
C LEU A 39 8.18 -0.69 8.83
N TYR A 40 7.26 -0.96 7.91
CA TYR A 40 6.86 0.00 6.88
C TYR A 40 5.42 0.48 7.09
N PRO A 41 5.15 1.78 6.85
CA PRO A 41 3.78 2.28 6.81
C PRO A 41 2.96 1.57 5.72
N THR A 42 1.68 1.33 6.00
CA THR A 42 0.74 0.82 5.01
C THR A 42 -0.10 1.98 4.49
N VAL A 43 -0.12 2.16 3.18
CA VAL A 43 -0.87 3.22 2.53
C VAL A 43 -1.99 2.65 1.66
N THR A 44 -3.11 3.35 1.65
CA THR A 44 -4.19 3.14 0.68
C THR A 44 -4.00 4.15 -0.44
N VAL A 45 -4.07 3.69 -1.69
CA VAL A 45 -3.86 4.53 -2.87
C VAL A 45 -5.09 4.54 -3.75
N ALA A 46 -5.23 5.60 -4.53
CA ALA A 46 -6.24 5.72 -5.58
C ALA A 46 -5.57 6.10 -6.90
N THR A 47 -6.10 5.58 -7.99
CA THR A 47 -5.70 5.98 -9.33
C THR A 47 -6.19 7.39 -9.63
N THR A 48 -5.48 8.10 -10.50
CA THR A 48 -5.93 9.40 -11.01
C THR A 48 -6.85 9.20 -12.20
N ASN A 49 -7.88 10.04 -12.30
CA ASN A 49 -8.80 10.06 -13.44
C ASN A 49 -8.68 11.37 -14.21
N THR A 50 -9.24 11.40 -15.41
CA THR A 50 -9.38 12.63 -16.19
C THR A 50 -10.82 13.10 -16.15
N GLY A 51 -11.04 14.40 -15.94
CA GLY A 51 -12.38 14.96 -15.88
C GLY A 51 -12.42 16.36 -15.32
N TYR A 52 -13.62 16.77 -14.95
CA TYR A 52 -13.90 18.10 -14.43
C TYR A 52 -14.81 18.01 -13.21
N LEU A 53 -14.60 18.92 -12.23
CA LEU A 53 -15.58 19.18 -11.20
C LEU A 53 -16.65 20.12 -11.77
N ILE A 54 -17.91 19.66 -11.82
CA ILE A 54 -19.03 20.40 -12.42
C ILE A 54 -19.53 21.45 -11.44
N ASP A 55 -19.77 21.06 -10.17
CA ASP A 55 -20.30 21.93 -9.12
C ASP A 55 -19.66 21.64 -7.77
N ASP A 56 -19.97 22.49 -6.76
CA ASP A 56 -19.49 22.31 -5.37
C ASP A 56 -20.14 21.12 -4.64
N ASP A 57 -21.15 20.48 -5.24
CA ASP A 57 -21.97 19.41 -4.66
C ASP A 57 -21.45 18.00 -4.96
N ASP A 58 -20.14 17.79 -4.96
CA ASP A 58 -19.46 16.49 -5.14
C ASP A 58 -19.68 15.84 -6.54
N ASP A 59 -20.27 16.53 -7.49
CA ASP A 59 -20.47 16.04 -8.84
C ASP A 59 -19.17 16.12 -9.66
N THR A 60 -18.82 15.00 -10.29
CA THR A 60 -17.69 14.91 -11.21
C THR A 60 -18.14 14.48 -12.58
N TYR A 61 -17.52 15.04 -13.61
CA TYR A 61 -17.65 14.57 -14.98
C TYR A 61 -16.36 13.87 -15.40
N TYR A 62 -16.48 12.60 -15.73
CA TYR A 62 -15.35 11.80 -16.23
C TYR A 62 -15.26 11.94 -17.75
N ASP A 63 -14.11 12.40 -18.23
CA ASP A 63 -13.82 12.49 -19.67
C ASP A 63 -12.57 11.65 -20.00
N PRO A 64 -12.74 10.43 -20.56
CA PRO A 64 -11.61 9.57 -20.87
C PRO A 64 -10.74 10.07 -22.03
N GLN A 65 -11.24 11.01 -22.82
CA GLN A 65 -10.53 11.52 -24.00
C GLN A 65 -9.81 12.86 -23.76
N GLY A 66 -10.13 13.52 -22.67
CA GLY A 66 -9.55 14.84 -22.37
C GLY A 66 -9.89 15.28 -20.97
N GLY A 67 -9.67 16.54 -20.68
CA GLY A 67 -9.96 17.13 -19.37
C GLY A 67 -8.72 17.31 -18.51
N ASN A 68 -8.98 17.82 -17.32
CA ASN A 68 -7.98 17.96 -16.26
C ASN A 68 -7.80 16.64 -15.51
N THR A 69 -6.88 16.61 -14.57
CA THR A 69 -6.67 15.44 -13.72
C THR A 69 -7.50 15.58 -12.45
N LEU A 70 -8.27 14.55 -12.12
CA LEU A 70 -8.99 14.42 -10.88
C LEU A 70 -8.24 13.52 -9.92
N ILE A 71 -8.05 13.99 -8.69
CA ILE A 71 -7.39 13.26 -7.61
C ILE A 71 -8.24 13.34 -6.35
N PRO A 72 -8.15 12.37 -5.45
CA PRO A 72 -8.81 12.47 -4.15
C PRO A 72 -8.26 13.66 -3.34
N THR A 73 -9.16 14.44 -2.76
CA THR A 73 -8.77 15.62 -1.95
C THR A 73 -7.90 15.23 -0.75
N SER A 74 -8.12 14.03 -0.19
CA SER A 74 -7.32 13.49 0.91
C SER A 74 -5.84 13.27 0.56
N SER A 75 -5.49 13.18 -0.73
CA SER A 75 -4.10 13.04 -1.17
C SER A 75 -3.35 14.38 -1.32
N VAL A 76 -4.05 15.50 -1.15
CA VAL A 76 -3.50 16.84 -1.35
C VAL A 76 -3.26 17.52 -0.01
N HIS A 77 -2.02 17.94 0.21
CA HIS A 77 -1.63 18.67 1.43
C HIS A 77 -0.80 19.89 1.05
N ASN A 78 -1.26 21.08 1.43
CA ASN A 78 -0.56 22.35 1.20
C ASN A 78 -0.17 22.61 -0.28
N GLY A 79 -1.05 22.23 -1.23
CA GLY A 79 -0.79 22.41 -2.67
C GLY A 79 0.16 21.37 -3.27
N GLU A 80 0.46 20.30 -2.53
CA GLU A 80 1.25 19.17 -3.01
C GLU A 80 0.42 17.89 -2.93
N VAL A 81 0.55 17.02 -3.94
CA VAL A 81 -0.03 15.67 -3.92
C VAL A 81 1.00 14.68 -3.42
N TYR A 82 0.58 13.82 -2.49
CA TYR A 82 1.36 12.67 -2.03
C TYR A 82 0.99 11.45 -2.87
N TYR A 83 1.98 10.75 -3.38
CA TYR A 83 1.79 9.57 -4.23
C TYR A 83 2.88 8.54 -3.98
N VAL A 84 2.68 7.33 -4.47
CA VAL A 84 3.70 6.28 -4.44
C VAL A 84 4.35 6.14 -5.81
N THR A 85 5.65 5.89 -5.80
CA THR A 85 6.43 5.53 -6.98
C THR A 85 7.31 4.33 -6.66
N LYS A 86 7.86 3.67 -7.66
CA LYS A 86 8.79 2.55 -7.44
C LYS A 86 10.23 3.04 -7.45
N ASN A 87 11.02 2.55 -6.49
CA ASN A 87 12.45 2.74 -6.49
C ASN A 87 13.13 1.73 -7.44
N THR A 88 14.45 1.79 -7.53
CA THR A 88 15.27 0.88 -8.38
C THR A 88 15.12 -0.59 -8.03
N ASP A 89 14.78 -0.90 -6.78
CA ASP A 89 14.58 -2.27 -6.27
C ASP A 89 13.14 -2.77 -6.47
N GLY A 90 12.27 -1.92 -7.05
CA GLY A 90 10.87 -2.24 -7.31
C GLY A 90 9.93 -2.05 -6.12
N ASN A 91 10.42 -1.54 -4.99
CA ASN A 91 9.62 -1.23 -3.81
C ASN A 91 8.91 0.11 -3.97
N TYR A 92 7.71 0.22 -3.40
CA TYR A 92 6.98 1.49 -3.36
C TYR A 92 7.58 2.42 -2.31
N ILE A 93 7.78 3.67 -2.70
CA ILE A 93 8.25 4.75 -1.82
C ILE A 93 7.31 5.95 -1.92
N VAL A 94 7.25 6.74 -0.85
CA VAL A 94 6.48 7.97 -0.81
C VAL A 94 7.19 9.06 -1.58
N ALA A 95 6.45 9.72 -2.47
CA ALA A 95 6.87 10.92 -3.18
C ALA A 95 5.81 12.00 -3.06
N LYS A 96 6.17 13.24 -3.32
CA LYS A 96 5.25 14.36 -3.41
C LYS A 96 5.65 15.27 -4.57
N LYS A 97 4.67 15.98 -5.11
CA LYS A 97 4.91 17.02 -6.12
C LYS A 97 3.90 18.16 -5.96
N PRO A 98 4.30 19.41 -6.28
CA PRO A 98 3.37 20.51 -6.32
C PRO A 98 2.35 20.30 -7.44
N VAL A 99 1.12 20.76 -7.23
CA VAL A 99 0.05 20.72 -8.22
C VAL A 99 -0.68 22.06 -8.27
N ASP A 100 -1.14 22.41 -9.48
CA ASP A 100 -1.96 23.59 -9.69
C ASP A 100 -3.44 23.21 -9.53
N ILE A 101 -4.02 23.59 -8.40
CA ILE A 101 -5.42 23.30 -8.06
C ILE A 101 -6.31 24.27 -8.82
N LEU A 102 -7.22 23.73 -9.63
CA LEU A 102 -8.21 24.49 -10.38
C LEU A 102 -9.53 24.62 -9.62
N LYS A 103 -10.01 23.48 -9.11
CA LYS A 103 -11.18 23.37 -8.25
C LYS A 103 -10.98 22.29 -7.21
N GLN A 104 -11.70 22.40 -6.10
CA GLN A 104 -11.65 21.41 -5.02
C GLN A 104 -12.97 21.34 -4.31
N ASN A 105 -13.42 20.14 -3.99
CA ASN A 105 -14.52 19.87 -3.08
C ASN A 105 -14.10 18.90 -1.97
N GLY A 106 -15.04 18.38 -1.18
CA GLY A 106 -14.75 17.48 -0.07
C GLY A 106 -14.15 16.14 -0.50
N LEU A 107 -14.41 15.68 -1.72
CA LEU A 107 -14.00 14.35 -2.22
C LEU A 107 -12.88 14.45 -3.26
N TYR A 108 -12.96 15.42 -4.18
CA TYR A 108 -12.08 15.50 -5.34
C TYR A 108 -11.40 16.85 -5.48
N THR A 109 -10.19 16.79 -6.00
CA THR A 109 -9.41 17.97 -6.41
C THR A 109 -9.13 17.86 -7.91
N GLU A 110 -9.54 18.89 -8.65
CA GLU A 110 -9.22 19.08 -10.05
C GLU A 110 -7.92 19.85 -10.16
N ILE A 111 -6.94 19.28 -10.83
CA ILE A 111 -5.64 19.88 -11.08
C ILE A 111 -5.40 20.01 -12.59
N THR A 112 -4.48 20.85 -12.99
CA THR A 112 -4.04 20.91 -14.39
C THR A 112 -3.63 19.54 -14.89
N ARG A 113 -3.89 19.26 -16.16
CA ARG A 113 -3.61 17.98 -16.77
C ARG A 113 -2.17 17.56 -16.52
N GLU A 114 -2.01 16.52 -15.76
CA GLU A 114 -0.76 15.86 -15.47
C GLU A 114 -0.64 14.56 -16.28
N ALA A 115 0.59 14.08 -16.47
CA ALA A 115 0.80 12.76 -17.05
C ALA A 115 0.04 11.72 -16.21
N VAL A 116 -0.89 11.01 -16.86
CA VAL A 116 -1.75 10.00 -16.24
C VAL A 116 -0.89 8.87 -15.67
N GLY A 117 -1.22 8.41 -14.46
CA GLY A 117 -0.70 7.14 -13.98
C GLY A 117 0.13 7.17 -12.71
N PHE A 118 -0.09 8.13 -11.81
CA PHE A 118 0.43 7.99 -10.46
C PHE A 118 -0.65 7.52 -9.48
N LEU A 119 -0.23 6.80 -8.46
CA LEU A 119 -1.11 6.31 -7.39
C LEU A 119 -1.07 7.31 -6.24
N ALA A 120 -2.13 8.10 -6.09
CA ALA A 120 -2.25 9.09 -5.03
C ALA A 120 -2.51 8.40 -3.69
N ILE A 121 -1.83 8.84 -2.63
CA ILE A 121 -2.02 8.29 -1.27
C ILE A 121 -3.24 8.97 -0.64
N VAL A 122 -4.27 8.20 -0.34
CA VAL A 122 -5.51 8.69 0.27
C VAL A 122 -5.56 8.48 1.77
N ASP A 123 -4.85 7.49 2.29
CA ASP A 123 -4.79 7.17 3.71
C ASP A 123 -3.50 6.43 4.07
N SER A 124 -3.10 6.54 5.32
CA SER A 124 -1.92 5.85 5.87
C SER A 124 -2.13 5.50 7.33
N ASP A 125 -1.61 4.34 7.75
CA ASP A 125 -1.64 3.89 9.15
C ASP A 125 -0.61 4.59 10.05
N LYS A 126 0.35 5.30 9.46
CA LYS A 126 1.42 6.05 10.16
C LYS A 126 1.75 7.34 9.44
N ASP A 127 2.44 8.23 10.13
CA ASP A 127 3.01 9.43 9.52
C ASP A 127 4.02 9.06 8.43
N LEU A 128 3.89 9.69 7.28
CA LEU A 128 4.71 9.40 6.11
C LEU A 128 5.88 10.35 5.98
N LYS A 129 7.02 9.81 5.58
CA LYS A 129 8.22 10.57 5.21
C LYS A 129 8.51 10.40 3.73
N ILE A 130 8.91 11.47 3.08
CA ILE A 130 9.30 11.43 1.66
C ILE A 130 10.51 10.51 1.47
N GLY A 131 10.42 9.60 0.50
CA GLY A 131 11.43 8.59 0.21
C GLY A 131 11.33 7.32 1.07
N GLU A 132 10.41 7.30 2.05
CA GLU A 132 10.17 6.13 2.88
C GLU A 132 9.51 5.01 2.09
N GLN A 133 9.95 3.77 2.34
CA GLN A 133 9.30 2.60 1.77
C GLN A 133 7.95 2.36 2.43
N VAL A 134 6.96 2.00 1.63
CA VAL A 134 5.58 1.74 2.08
C VAL A 134 5.04 0.45 1.50
N LEU A 135 4.05 -0.12 2.19
CA LEU A 135 3.24 -1.22 1.70
C LEU A 135 1.94 -0.65 1.12
N VAL A 136 1.63 -1.00 -0.12
CA VAL A 136 0.38 -0.60 -0.77
C VAL A 136 -0.68 -1.66 -0.49
N LYS A 137 -1.77 -1.26 0.16
CA LYS A 137 -2.79 -2.21 0.64
C LYS A 137 -3.88 -2.52 -0.40
N ALA A 138 -4.36 -1.56 -1.11
CA ALA A 138 -5.37 -1.71 -2.16
C ALA A 138 -5.55 -0.42 -2.94
N ASP A 139 -5.94 -0.52 -4.21
CA ASP A 139 -6.46 0.59 -4.97
C ASP A 139 -7.90 0.86 -4.53
N VAL A 140 -8.17 2.09 -4.11
CA VAL A 140 -9.55 2.55 -3.99
C VAL A 140 -9.98 2.98 -5.39
N LEU A 141 -10.85 2.18 -5.99
CA LEU A 141 -11.53 2.57 -7.23
C LEU A 141 -12.63 3.57 -6.86
N TRP A 142 -12.59 4.70 -7.44
CA TRP A 142 -13.55 5.80 -7.30
C TRP A 142 -14.13 6.19 -8.64
#